data_11588fb398341ca36eed7cf527b6417c
#
_entry.id   11588fb398341ca36eed7cf527b6417c
#
_cell.length_a   1.000
_cell.length_b   1.000
_cell.length_c   1.000
_cell.angle_alpha   90.00
_cell.angle_beta   90.00
_cell.angle_gamma   90.00
#
_symmetry.space_group_name_H-M   'P 1'
#
loop_
_entity.id
_entity.type
_entity.pdbx_description
1 polymer ?
#
loop_
_entity_poly.entity_id
_entity_poly.type
_entity_poly.pdbx_seq_one_letter_code
_entity_poly.pdbx_strand_id
1 'polypeptide(L)'
;DSCVGTDSHTTTVNGLGVLGWGVGGIEAEAAMLGQPISMLVPRVVGFKLIGSIPEGVTATDVVLTITDMLRQHGVVGKFVEFYGDGIASVPLANRATIGNMGPEFGSTCGIFPIDGVTLDYLRLTGRSEEQIALVEAYAKANKLWGDTTDPNYVEPQYSEYLELDLGTVVPSIAGQS
;
A
#
# COMPACT_ATOMS: atom_id res chain seq x y z
N ASP A 1 2.53 -2.86 13.08
CA ASP A 1 3.08 -1.53 13.42
C ASP A 1 2.27 -0.44 12.74
N SER A 2 2.11 0.72 13.42
CA SER A 2 1.39 1.88 12.89
C SER A 2 2.20 3.16 13.11
N CYS A 3 1.97 4.15 12.27
CA CYS A 3 2.63 5.45 12.33
C CYS A 3 1.62 6.56 12.00
N VAL A 4 1.61 7.62 12.78
CA VAL A 4 0.87 8.84 12.45
C VAL A 4 1.84 10.00 12.32
N GLY A 5 1.55 10.93 11.45
CA GLY A 5 2.38 12.11 11.23
C GLY A 5 1.63 13.23 10.54
N THR A 6 2.14 14.45 10.70
CA THR A 6 1.58 15.64 10.08
C THR A 6 2.14 15.92 8.68
N ASP A 7 3.16 15.16 8.28
CA ASP A 7 3.79 15.28 6.97
C ASP A 7 2.94 14.62 5.88
N SER A 8 2.87 15.24 4.70
CA SER A 8 2.13 14.72 3.53
C SER A 8 2.68 13.40 3.00
N HIS A 9 3.91 13.03 3.37
CA HIS A 9 4.58 11.79 2.97
C HIS A 9 4.52 10.71 4.05
N THR A 10 3.80 10.91 5.15
CA THR A 10 3.64 9.91 6.21
C THR A 10 3.16 8.57 5.66
N THR A 11 2.23 8.59 4.71
CA THR A 11 1.65 7.38 4.10
C THR A 11 2.61 6.59 3.20
N THR A 12 3.80 7.14 2.90
CA THR A 12 4.86 6.43 2.17
C THR A 12 5.28 5.12 2.88
N VAL A 13 5.22 5.08 4.22
CA VAL A 13 5.56 3.89 5.02
C VAL A 13 4.65 2.68 4.74
N ASN A 14 3.49 2.91 4.14
CA ASN A 14 2.56 1.84 3.77
C ASN A 14 3.13 0.90 2.70
N GLY A 15 4.09 1.39 1.92
CA GLY A 15 4.85 0.57 0.98
C GLY A 15 5.71 -0.50 1.66
N LEU A 16 6.09 -0.28 2.93
CA LEU A 16 6.81 -1.26 3.77
C LEU A 16 5.87 -2.15 4.61
N GLY A 17 4.56 -2.06 4.42
CA GLY A 17 3.59 -2.79 5.24
C GLY A 17 3.40 -2.21 6.64
N VAL A 18 3.81 -0.96 6.87
CA VAL A 18 3.52 -0.20 8.10
C VAL A 18 2.24 0.58 7.89
N LEU A 19 1.26 0.42 8.77
CA LEU A 19 -0.01 1.13 8.70
C LEU A 19 0.19 2.59 9.12
N GLY A 20 0.34 3.47 8.14
CA GLY A 20 0.60 4.90 8.34
C GLY A 20 -0.52 5.78 7.76
N TRP A 21 -0.86 6.85 8.46
CA TRP A 21 -1.77 7.87 7.93
C TRP A 21 -1.45 9.27 8.46
N GLY A 22 -1.89 10.27 7.69
CA GLY A 22 -1.75 11.67 8.06
C GLY A 22 -2.77 12.09 9.12
N VAL A 23 -2.33 12.92 10.05
CA VAL A 23 -3.18 13.52 11.10
C VAL A 23 -2.97 15.03 11.13
N GLY A 24 -3.94 15.77 11.66
CA GLY A 24 -3.80 17.19 11.92
C GLY A 24 -2.84 17.47 13.08
N GLY A 25 -2.37 18.71 13.21
CA GLY A 25 -1.41 19.09 14.25
C GLY A 25 -1.90 18.82 15.66
N ILE A 26 -3.18 19.09 15.95
CA ILE A 26 -3.79 18.83 17.25
C ILE A 26 -3.84 17.33 17.58
N GLU A 27 -4.12 16.50 16.60
CA GLU A 27 -4.12 15.04 16.78
C GLU A 27 -2.70 14.50 17.01
N ALA A 28 -1.71 15.05 16.28
CA ALA A 28 -0.31 14.69 16.51
C ALA A 28 0.15 15.11 17.91
N GLU A 29 -0.22 16.30 18.37
CA GLU A 29 0.06 16.76 19.73
C GLU A 29 -0.57 15.83 20.80
N ALA A 30 -1.82 15.45 20.59
CA ALA A 30 -2.51 14.49 21.46
C ALA A 30 -1.77 13.15 21.52
N ALA A 31 -1.35 12.63 20.37
CA ALA A 31 -0.58 11.39 20.30
C ALA A 31 0.77 11.49 21.02
N MET A 32 1.48 12.61 20.87
CA MET A 32 2.76 12.87 21.57
C MET A 32 2.58 12.96 23.09
N LEU A 33 1.43 13.43 23.56
CA LEU A 33 1.07 13.49 24.98
C LEU A 33 0.48 12.18 25.52
N GLY A 34 0.44 11.13 24.72
CA GLY A 34 -0.10 9.83 25.10
C GLY A 34 -1.63 9.78 25.19
N GLN A 35 -2.32 10.73 24.57
CA GLN A 35 -3.77 10.72 24.51
C GLN A 35 -4.26 9.84 23.34
N PRO A 36 -5.38 9.12 23.49
CA PRO A 36 -5.92 8.29 22.42
C PRO A 36 -6.51 9.14 21.29
N ILE A 37 -6.28 8.70 20.05
CA ILE A 37 -6.95 9.22 18.87
C ILE A 37 -8.11 8.27 18.57
N SER A 38 -9.33 8.82 18.52
CA SER A 38 -10.53 8.03 18.18
C SER A 38 -10.76 8.06 16.69
N MET A 39 -10.98 6.88 16.10
CA MET A 39 -11.31 6.71 14.69
C MET A 39 -12.44 5.68 14.56
N LEU A 40 -13.40 5.94 13.67
CA LEU A 40 -14.36 4.91 13.29
C LEU A 40 -13.63 3.78 12.58
N VAL A 41 -14.02 2.54 12.84
CA VAL A 41 -13.47 1.38 12.13
C VAL A 41 -13.74 1.55 10.63
N PRO A 42 -12.70 1.74 9.79
CA PRO A 42 -12.91 2.00 8.38
C PRO A 42 -13.38 0.75 7.65
N ARG A 43 -14.13 0.94 6.56
CA ARG A 43 -14.29 -0.13 5.57
C ARG A 43 -12.99 -0.30 4.81
N VAL A 44 -12.71 -1.54 4.39
CA VAL A 44 -11.53 -1.86 3.59
C VAL A 44 -11.96 -2.22 2.18
N VAL A 45 -11.36 -1.52 1.22
CA VAL A 45 -11.47 -1.83 -0.22
C VAL A 45 -10.26 -2.66 -0.60
N GLY A 46 -10.49 -3.90 -1.02
CA GLY A 46 -9.44 -4.74 -1.61
C GLY A 46 -9.19 -4.33 -3.06
N PHE A 47 -7.97 -3.95 -3.38
CA PHE A 47 -7.54 -3.61 -4.74
C PHE A 47 -6.61 -4.69 -5.27
N LYS A 48 -7.16 -5.57 -6.11
CA LYS A 48 -6.41 -6.69 -6.67
C LYS A 48 -5.58 -6.24 -7.86
N LEU A 49 -4.28 -6.51 -7.81
CA LEU A 49 -3.37 -6.33 -8.95
C LEU A 49 -3.06 -7.70 -9.55
N ILE A 50 -3.27 -7.85 -10.85
CA ILE A 50 -2.95 -9.07 -11.58
C ILE A 50 -2.03 -8.76 -12.78
N GLY A 51 -1.35 -9.78 -13.27
CA GLY A 51 -0.47 -9.64 -14.44
C GLY A 51 0.82 -8.87 -14.14
N SER A 52 1.40 -8.28 -15.16
CA SER A 52 2.67 -7.55 -15.08
C SER A 52 2.65 -6.28 -15.91
N ILE A 53 3.48 -5.31 -15.53
CA ILE A 53 3.59 -4.01 -16.21
C ILE A 53 4.19 -4.23 -17.60
N PRO A 54 3.54 -3.76 -18.71
CA PRO A 54 4.05 -3.90 -20.05
C PRO A 54 5.35 -3.11 -20.29
N GLU A 55 6.14 -3.55 -21.26
CA GLU A 55 7.28 -2.77 -21.72
C GLU A 55 6.84 -1.40 -22.25
N GLY A 56 7.55 -0.34 -21.85
CA GLY A 56 7.24 1.04 -22.23
C GLY A 56 6.24 1.76 -21.31
N VAL A 57 5.58 1.05 -20.38
CA VAL A 57 4.73 1.64 -19.34
C VAL A 57 5.59 1.96 -18.12
N THR A 58 5.45 3.16 -17.58
CA THR A 58 6.19 3.60 -16.41
C THR A 58 5.41 3.30 -15.12
N ALA A 59 6.14 3.31 -14.00
CA ALA A 59 5.51 3.25 -12.69
C ALA A 59 4.49 4.39 -12.46
N THR A 60 4.76 5.56 -13.00
CA THR A 60 3.86 6.72 -12.92
C THR A 60 2.54 6.45 -13.62
N ASP A 61 2.54 5.76 -14.76
CA ASP A 61 1.31 5.40 -15.47
C ASP A 61 0.43 4.48 -14.63
N VAL A 62 1.05 3.51 -13.95
CA VAL A 62 0.35 2.61 -13.01
C VAL A 62 -0.23 3.38 -11.84
N VAL A 63 0.55 4.26 -11.21
CA VAL A 63 0.11 5.10 -10.08
C VAL A 63 -1.07 5.97 -10.47
N LEU A 64 -1.02 6.63 -11.64
CA LEU A 64 -2.10 7.49 -12.12
C LEU A 64 -3.36 6.69 -12.43
N THR A 65 -3.22 5.52 -13.05
CA THR A 65 -4.36 4.62 -13.34
C THR A 65 -5.05 4.19 -12.05
N ILE A 66 -4.28 3.72 -11.06
CA ILE A 66 -4.82 3.33 -9.75
C ILE A 66 -5.51 4.52 -9.06
N THR A 67 -4.89 5.69 -9.11
CA THR A 67 -5.46 6.91 -8.51
C THR A 67 -6.80 7.28 -9.13
N ASP A 68 -6.90 7.23 -10.45
CA ASP A 68 -8.15 7.52 -11.16
C ASP A 68 -9.25 6.50 -10.81
N MET A 69 -8.95 5.22 -10.84
CA MET A 69 -9.89 4.15 -10.49
C MET A 69 -10.43 4.32 -9.06
N LEU A 70 -9.54 4.59 -8.09
CA LEU A 70 -9.92 4.77 -6.68
C LEU A 70 -10.75 6.04 -6.46
N ARG A 71 -10.43 7.13 -7.17
CA ARG A 71 -11.24 8.36 -7.13
C ARG A 71 -12.64 8.13 -7.67
N GLN A 72 -12.76 7.43 -8.79
CA GLN A 72 -14.07 7.11 -9.40
C GLN A 72 -14.88 6.19 -8.51
N HIS A 73 -14.25 5.22 -7.84
CA HIS A 73 -14.92 4.32 -6.91
C HIS A 73 -15.40 5.03 -5.64
N GLY A 74 -14.68 6.04 -5.18
CA GLY A 74 -15.01 6.78 -3.95
C GLY A 74 -14.54 6.07 -2.69
N VAL A 75 -13.31 6.37 -2.27
CA VAL A 75 -12.65 5.73 -1.11
C VAL A 75 -12.47 6.64 0.09
N VAL A 76 -13.17 7.77 0.14
CA VAL A 76 -13.11 8.70 1.27
C VAL A 76 -13.53 8.01 2.56
N GLY A 77 -12.70 8.12 3.59
CA GLY A 77 -12.92 7.46 4.90
C GLY A 77 -12.75 5.95 4.89
N LYS A 78 -12.21 5.37 3.81
CA LYS A 78 -11.92 3.94 3.69
C LYS A 78 -10.42 3.71 3.70
N PHE A 79 -10.01 2.48 4.02
CA PHE A 79 -8.67 1.97 3.76
C PHE A 79 -8.68 1.22 2.42
N VAL A 80 -7.56 1.27 1.72
CA VAL A 80 -7.31 0.47 0.52
C VAL A 80 -6.20 -0.51 0.83
N GLU A 81 -6.43 -1.79 0.59
CA GLU A 81 -5.43 -2.84 0.74
C GLU A 81 -5.15 -3.45 -0.62
N PHE A 82 -3.89 -3.34 -1.06
CA PHE A 82 -3.44 -3.92 -2.32
C PHE A 82 -3.06 -5.38 -2.13
N TYR A 83 -3.49 -6.23 -3.05
CA TYR A 83 -3.20 -7.67 -3.01
C TYR A 83 -3.19 -8.27 -4.43
N GLY A 84 -2.93 -9.55 -4.55
CA GLY A 84 -2.90 -10.27 -5.82
C GLY A 84 -1.47 -10.56 -6.31
N ASP A 85 -1.39 -11.39 -7.33
CA ASP A 85 -0.12 -11.87 -7.89
C ASP A 85 0.68 -10.79 -8.64
N GLY A 86 -0.01 -9.77 -9.17
CA GLY A 86 0.62 -8.63 -9.82
C GLY A 86 1.49 -7.78 -8.88
N ILE A 87 1.27 -7.85 -7.55
CA ILE A 87 2.08 -7.09 -6.59
C ILE A 87 3.57 -7.41 -6.67
N ALA A 88 3.92 -8.66 -6.92
CA ALA A 88 5.31 -9.08 -7.04
C ALA A 88 6.07 -8.36 -8.17
N SER A 89 5.36 -7.87 -9.19
CA SER A 89 5.93 -7.10 -10.29
C SER A 89 6.07 -5.60 -10.00
N VAL A 90 5.53 -5.12 -8.86
CA VAL A 90 5.59 -3.71 -8.46
C VAL A 90 6.74 -3.50 -7.48
N PRO A 91 7.82 -2.80 -7.87
CA PRO A 91 8.94 -2.50 -6.98
C PRO A 91 8.49 -1.73 -5.74
N LEU A 92 9.19 -1.91 -4.62
CA LEU A 92 8.81 -1.30 -3.35
C LEU A 92 8.71 0.23 -3.41
N ALA A 93 9.62 0.88 -4.14
CA ALA A 93 9.56 2.34 -4.35
C ALA A 93 8.25 2.79 -5.00
N ASN A 94 7.70 1.99 -5.92
CA ASN A 94 6.43 2.28 -6.58
C ASN A 94 5.25 2.03 -5.63
N ARG A 95 5.31 0.98 -4.79
CA ARG A 95 4.33 0.75 -3.72
C ARG A 95 4.30 1.93 -2.75
N ALA A 96 5.47 2.43 -2.37
CA ALA A 96 5.60 3.61 -1.52
C ALA A 96 4.96 4.85 -2.16
N THR A 97 5.17 5.06 -3.47
CA THR A 97 4.53 6.16 -4.21
C THR A 97 3.01 6.01 -4.26
N ILE A 98 2.49 4.82 -4.54
CA ILE A 98 1.04 4.55 -4.53
C ILE A 98 0.46 4.82 -3.13
N GLY A 99 1.10 4.32 -2.08
CA GLY A 99 0.69 4.57 -0.69
C GLY A 99 0.69 6.06 -0.34
N ASN A 100 1.68 6.80 -0.84
CA ASN A 100 1.77 8.24 -0.63
C ASN A 100 0.65 9.03 -1.33
N MET A 101 0.09 8.50 -2.42
CA MET A 101 -1.02 9.10 -3.17
C MET A 101 -2.40 8.89 -2.51
N GLY A 102 -2.45 8.36 -1.28
CA GLY A 102 -3.68 8.20 -0.50
C GLY A 102 -4.57 9.44 -0.49
N PRO A 103 -4.05 10.63 -0.13
CA PRO A 103 -4.82 11.87 -0.17
C PRO A 103 -5.35 12.21 -1.57
N GLU A 104 -4.59 11.95 -2.63
CA GLU A 104 -4.96 12.22 -4.01
C GLU A 104 -6.14 11.37 -4.48
N PHE A 105 -6.21 10.11 -4.12
CA PHE A 105 -7.39 9.29 -4.41
C PHE A 105 -8.45 9.31 -3.29
N GLY A 106 -8.15 9.95 -2.16
CA GLY A 106 -9.12 10.26 -1.11
C GLY A 106 -9.23 9.21 0.00
N SER A 107 -8.39 8.17 0.04
CA SER A 107 -8.40 7.19 1.13
C SER A 107 -7.65 7.72 2.36
N THR A 108 -7.97 7.15 3.52
CA THR A 108 -7.20 7.40 4.75
C THR A 108 -5.83 6.72 4.68
N CYS A 109 -5.76 5.54 4.09
CA CYS A 109 -4.55 4.72 4.00
C CYS A 109 -4.65 3.81 2.78
N GLY A 110 -3.53 3.64 2.05
CA GLY A 110 -3.38 2.61 1.02
C GLY A 110 -2.16 1.76 1.37
N ILE A 111 -2.38 0.49 1.78
CA ILE A 111 -1.34 -0.38 2.32
C ILE A 111 -1.01 -1.54 1.39
N PHE A 112 0.26 -1.92 1.38
CA PHE A 112 0.77 -3.09 0.68
C PHE A 112 1.15 -4.20 1.66
N PRO A 113 1.07 -5.48 1.24
CA PRO A 113 1.53 -6.59 2.05
C PRO A 113 3.05 -6.61 2.17
N ILE A 114 3.55 -7.34 3.16
CA ILE A 114 4.96 -7.66 3.30
C ILE A 114 5.23 -8.93 2.50
N ASP A 115 6.24 -8.90 1.63
CA ASP A 115 6.65 -10.02 0.77
C ASP A 115 8.16 -10.05 0.54
N GLY A 116 8.64 -10.92 -0.36
CA GLY A 116 10.06 -11.02 -0.71
C GLY A 116 10.67 -9.70 -1.19
N VAL A 117 9.92 -8.90 -1.94
CA VAL A 117 10.38 -7.57 -2.41
C VAL A 117 10.62 -6.63 -1.23
N THR A 118 9.81 -6.71 -0.18
CA THR A 118 10.01 -5.96 1.05
C THR A 118 11.30 -6.38 1.76
N LEU A 119 11.57 -7.69 1.84
CA LEU A 119 12.79 -8.20 2.46
C LEU A 119 14.05 -7.78 1.68
N ASP A 120 14.00 -7.81 0.35
CA ASP A 120 15.11 -7.35 -0.49
C ASP A 120 15.40 -5.87 -0.29
N TYR A 121 14.38 -5.05 -0.13
CA TYR A 121 14.56 -3.64 0.20
C TYR A 121 15.17 -3.45 1.59
N LEU A 122 14.76 -4.21 2.59
CA LEU A 122 15.36 -4.15 3.93
C LEU A 122 16.83 -4.52 3.88
N ARG A 123 17.20 -5.52 3.08
CA ARG A 123 18.59 -5.93 2.85
C ARG A 123 19.40 -4.83 2.16
N LEU A 124 18.84 -4.26 1.09
CA LEU A 124 19.45 -3.16 0.35
C LEU A 124 19.70 -1.94 1.25
N THR A 125 18.85 -1.67 2.21
CA THR A 125 18.94 -0.54 3.14
C THR A 125 19.74 -0.86 4.41
N GLY A 126 20.41 -2.00 4.46
CA GLY A 126 21.42 -2.31 5.48
C GLY A 126 20.89 -2.94 6.77
N ARG A 127 19.68 -3.54 6.76
CA ARG A 127 19.21 -4.34 7.90
C ARG A 127 19.98 -5.65 7.96
N SER A 128 20.21 -6.14 9.18
CA SER A 128 20.88 -7.42 9.38
C SER A 128 20.00 -8.59 8.93
N GLU A 129 20.62 -9.69 8.52
CA GLU A 129 19.88 -10.90 8.13
C GLU A 129 19.04 -11.46 9.29
N GLU A 130 19.48 -11.28 10.52
CA GLU A 130 18.70 -11.65 11.72
C GLU A 130 17.40 -10.82 11.82
N GLN A 131 17.50 -9.51 11.60
CA GLN A 131 16.33 -8.64 11.62
C GLN A 131 15.37 -8.93 10.46
N ILE A 132 15.90 -9.24 9.28
CA ILE A 132 15.11 -9.61 8.10
C ILE A 132 14.35 -10.91 8.34
N ALA A 133 15.04 -11.93 8.89
CA ALA A 133 14.41 -13.20 9.26
C ALA A 133 13.31 -13.02 10.31
N LEU A 134 13.50 -12.12 11.27
CA LEU A 134 12.48 -11.77 12.26
C LEU A 134 11.26 -11.12 11.61
N VAL A 135 11.45 -10.18 10.68
CA VAL A 135 10.35 -9.53 9.94
C VAL A 135 9.55 -10.56 9.15
N GLU A 136 10.21 -11.46 8.45
CA GLU A 136 9.54 -12.53 7.70
C GLU A 136 8.73 -13.44 8.62
N ALA A 137 9.33 -13.93 9.68
CA ALA A 137 8.67 -14.83 10.64
C ALA A 137 7.47 -14.15 11.31
N TYR A 138 7.62 -12.89 11.69
CA TYR A 138 6.54 -12.09 12.28
C TYR A 138 5.38 -11.86 11.29
N ALA A 139 5.70 -11.46 10.05
CA ALA A 139 4.69 -11.22 9.03
C ALA A 139 3.88 -12.48 8.71
N LYS A 140 4.54 -13.63 8.59
CA LYS A 140 3.87 -14.92 8.38
C LYS A 140 3.00 -15.33 9.56
N ALA A 141 3.50 -15.19 10.78
CA ALA A 141 2.76 -15.55 12.00
C ALA A 141 1.50 -14.67 12.19
N ASN A 142 1.54 -13.42 11.77
CA ASN A 142 0.43 -12.47 11.88
C ASN A 142 -0.43 -12.36 10.62
N LYS A 143 -0.22 -13.21 9.60
CA LYS A 143 -0.96 -13.20 8.33
C LYS A 143 -0.85 -11.87 7.56
N LEU A 144 0.28 -11.20 7.69
CA LEU A 144 0.63 -9.98 6.95
C LEU A 144 1.48 -10.29 5.71
N TRP A 145 1.80 -11.56 5.50
CA TRP A 145 2.59 -12.04 4.37
C TRP A 145 1.71 -12.20 3.14
N GLY A 146 2.05 -11.49 2.07
CA GLY A 146 1.23 -11.39 0.86
C GLY A 146 1.77 -12.19 -0.33
N ASP A 147 2.63 -13.17 -0.11
CA ASP A 147 3.14 -14.02 -1.18
C ASP A 147 2.08 -15.01 -1.65
N THR A 148 1.52 -14.76 -2.84
CA THR A 148 0.51 -15.62 -3.46
C THR A 148 1.05 -16.98 -3.90
N THR A 149 2.37 -17.16 -3.90
CA THR A 149 3.01 -18.45 -4.21
C THR A 149 3.15 -19.35 -2.97
N ASP A 150 2.92 -18.82 -1.76
CA ASP A 150 2.91 -19.61 -0.53
C ASP A 150 1.73 -20.58 -0.55
N PRO A 151 1.94 -21.90 -0.38
CA PRO A 151 0.86 -22.88 -0.34
C PRO A 151 -0.22 -22.63 0.73
N ASN A 152 0.11 -21.82 1.73
CA ASN A 152 -0.80 -21.45 2.82
C ASN A 152 -1.45 -20.08 2.59
N TYR A 153 -1.21 -19.46 1.44
CA TYR A 153 -1.84 -18.17 1.12
C TYR A 153 -3.36 -18.33 1.03
N VAL A 154 -4.05 -17.46 1.74
CA VAL A 154 -5.51 -17.35 1.68
C VAL A 154 -5.85 -15.95 1.20
N GLU A 155 -6.57 -15.87 0.09
CA GLU A 155 -7.02 -14.58 -0.44
C GLU A 155 -7.89 -13.86 0.60
N PRO A 156 -7.54 -12.61 0.96
CA PRO A 156 -8.30 -11.85 1.95
C PRO A 156 -9.73 -11.54 1.49
N GLN A 157 -10.62 -11.35 2.46
CA GLN A 157 -12.00 -10.91 2.20
C GLN A 157 -12.17 -9.45 2.63
N TYR A 158 -12.70 -8.64 1.73
CA TYR A 158 -12.88 -7.21 1.91
C TYR A 158 -14.36 -6.81 1.84
N SER A 159 -14.65 -5.59 2.29
CA SER A 159 -16.01 -5.02 2.18
C SER A 159 -16.37 -4.68 0.74
N GLU A 160 -15.40 -4.29 -0.06
CA GLU A 160 -15.55 -3.89 -1.47
C GLU A 160 -14.31 -4.36 -2.24
N TYR A 161 -14.45 -4.54 -3.55
CA TYR A 161 -13.37 -5.07 -4.39
C TYR A 161 -13.21 -4.22 -5.66
N LEU A 162 -11.95 -4.00 -6.04
CA LEU A 162 -11.52 -3.52 -7.34
C LEU A 162 -10.42 -4.44 -7.87
N GLU A 163 -10.29 -4.50 -9.20
CA GLU A 163 -9.23 -5.28 -9.85
C GLU A 163 -8.64 -4.47 -11.00
N LEU A 164 -7.31 -4.53 -11.14
CA LEU A 164 -6.57 -3.98 -12.27
C LEU A 164 -5.62 -5.04 -12.82
N ASP A 165 -5.79 -5.36 -14.09
CA ASP A 165 -4.77 -6.07 -14.85
C ASP A 165 -3.70 -5.07 -15.27
N LEU A 166 -2.51 -5.19 -14.71
CA LEU A 166 -1.36 -4.33 -15.01
C LEU A 166 -0.98 -4.36 -16.49
N GLY A 167 -1.28 -5.48 -17.18
CA GLY A 167 -1.07 -5.62 -18.61
C GLY A 167 -1.93 -4.69 -19.48
N THR A 168 -2.98 -4.12 -18.93
CA THR A 168 -3.88 -3.18 -19.63
C THR A 168 -3.51 -1.71 -19.46
N VAL A 169 -2.54 -1.42 -18.58
CA VAL A 169 -2.12 -0.04 -18.33
C VAL A 169 -1.40 0.51 -19.57
N VAL A 170 -1.76 1.71 -19.95
CA VAL A 170 -1.16 2.43 -21.07
C VAL A 170 -0.45 3.70 -20.56
N PRO A 171 0.53 4.23 -21.33
CA PRO A 171 1.17 5.49 -20.99
C PRO A 171 0.17 6.62 -20.81
N SER A 172 0.27 7.35 -19.70
CA SER A 172 -0.58 8.50 -19.39
C SER A 172 -0.03 9.74 -20.10
N ILE A 173 -0.87 10.36 -20.91
CA ILE A 173 -0.49 11.56 -21.69
C ILE A 173 -1.36 12.74 -21.22
N ALA A 174 -0.70 13.82 -20.82
CA ALA A 174 -1.40 15.08 -20.52
C ALA A 174 -1.78 15.78 -21.83
N GLY A 175 -3.07 16.10 -21.98
CA GLY A 175 -3.58 16.82 -23.16
C GLY A 175 -4.85 16.19 -23.73
N GLN A 176 -5.33 16.76 -24.84
CA GLN A 176 -6.47 16.20 -25.56
C GLN A 176 -6.03 14.90 -26.26
N SER A 177 -6.78 13.85 -26.03
CA SER A 177 -6.67 12.58 -26.77
C SER A 177 -7.21 12.74 -28.18
#